data_ef7b3b321dd4e653243c7626093c23ca
#
_entry.id   ef7b3b321dd4e653243c7626093c23ca
#
_cell.length_a   1.000
_cell.length_b   1.000
_cell.length_c   1.000
_cell.angle_alpha   90.00
_cell.angle_beta   90.00
_cell.angle_gamma   90.00
#
_symmetry.space_group_name_H-M   'P 1'
#
loop_
_entity.id
_entity.type
_entity.pdbx_description
1 polymer ?
#
loop_
_entity_poly.entity_id
_entity_poly.type
_entity_poly.pdbx_seq_one_letter_code
_entity_poly.pdbx_strand_id
1 'polypeptide(L)'
;MRPRAVFLMGPTATGKTALACALAERFPVELVSVDSALVYRGLDIGAAKPDAATLRRHPHALVDIRDPAEPYSAAMFREDALAAMQSISARGRVPLLVGGTGLYFRALERGLAAMPAADPELRERLRAQAERDGWPALHARLAHLDPEAAARIRPNDAQRVQRALEAIELSGRRLSELHAGRALPERLPYRVRKLALLPDRGILRERIAARFDAMLAAGFLDEVRRLRERGDLTADLPAMRAVGYRQAWQHLEGAFDAGEFRARAIHATRQLAKRQTTWLRSGLDARVFDPFRPGCLGALSDAIALFLGPATA
;
A
#
# COMPACT_ATOMS: atom_id res chain seq x y z
N MET A 1 17.47 9.15 23.63
CA MET A 1 17.67 8.15 22.54
C MET A 1 16.45 8.19 21.62
N ARG A 2 16.62 7.93 20.29
CA ARG A 2 15.48 7.82 19.38
C ARG A 2 14.63 6.60 19.73
N PRO A 3 13.27 6.69 19.74
CA PRO A 3 12.41 5.55 19.98
C PRO A 3 12.61 4.47 18.91
N ARG A 4 12.22 3.24 19.23
CA ARG A 4 12.39 2.09 18.34
C ARG A 4 11.12 1.84 17.55
N ALA A 5 11.23 1.32 16.32
CA ALA A 5 10.13 0.81 15.52
C ALA A 5 10.57 -0.43 14.72
N VAL A 6 9.65 -1.31 14.41
CA VAL A 6 9.91 -2.50 13.60
C VAL A 6 9.03 -2.43 12.34
N PHE A 7 9.62 -2.67 11.16
CA PHE A 7 8.91 -2.81 9.90
C PHE A 7 8.88 -4.28 9.49
N LEU A 8 7.69 -4.88 9.41
CA LEU A 8 7.46 -6.23 8.87
C LEU A 8 6.85 -6.08 7.48
N MET A 9 7.68 -6.20 6.47
CA MET A 9 7.35 -5.94 5.09
C MET A 9 7.27 -7.24 4.29
N GLY A 10 6.39 -7.31 3.31
CA GLY A 10 6.32 -8.48 2.43
C GLY A 10 5.21 -8.35 1.40
N PRO A 11 5.25 -9.11 0.30
CA PRO A 11 4.17 -9.12 -0.67
C PRO A 11 2.87 -9.68 -0.08
N THR A 12 1.77 -9.46 -0.79
CA THR A 12 0.48 -10.06 -0.44
C THR A 12 0.58 -11.58 -0.40
N ALA A 13 -0.27 -12.26 0.36
CA ALA A 13 -0.34 -13.71 0.55
C ALA A 13 0.87 -14.37 1.27
N THR A 14 1.74 -13.59 1.93
CA THR A 14 2.89 -14.14 2.72
C THR A 14 2.54 -14.51 4.16
N GLY A 15 1.33 -14.23 4.64
CA GLY A 15 0.95 -14.49 6.04
C GLY A 15 1.47 -13.46 7.04
N LYS A 16 1.82 -12.25 6.59
CA LYS A 16 2.33 -11.15 7.46
C LYS A 16 1.50 -10.91 8.71
N THR A 17 0.17 -10.87 8.56
CA THR A 17 -0.76 -10.58 9.66
C THR A 17 -0.66 -11.62 10.77
N ALA A 18 -0.68 -12.90 10.42
CA ALA A 18 -0.53 -13.99 11.40
C ALA A 18 0.81 -13.92 12.14
N LEU A 19 1.91 -13.66 11.39
CA LEU A 19 3.23 -13.48 12.00
C LEU A 19 3.28 -12.24 12.90
N ALA A 20 2.66 -11.13 12.50
CA ALA A 20 2.61 -9.90 13.28
C ALA A 20 1.83 -10.09 14.59
N CYS A 21 0.67 -10.76 14.54
CA CYS A 21 -0.11 -11.11 15.75
C CYS A 21 0.70 -12.00 16.70
N ALA A 22 1.35 -13.03 16.17
CA ALA A 22 2.21 -13.93 16.99
C ALA A 22 3.42 -13.19 17.61
N LEU A 23 3.96 -12.18 16.92
CA LEU A 23 5.02 -11.30 17.47
C LEU A 23 4.47 -10.36 18.54
N ALA A 24 3.24 -9.85 18.39
CA ALA A 24 2.59 -8.99 19.38
C ALA A 24 2.26 -9.74 20.70
N GLU A 25 2.12 -11.06 20.65
CA GLU A 25 1.99 -11.90 21.85
C GLU A 25 3.33 -12.11 22.60
N ARG A 26 4.46 -11.93 21.93
CA ARG A 26 5.79 -12.20 22.48
C ARG A 26 6.55 -10.94 22.90
N PHE A 27 6.22 -9.81 22.32
CA PHE A 27 6.95 -8.56 22.51
C PHE A 27 6.02 -7.40 22.87
N PRO A 28 6.50 -6.36 23.54
CA PRO A 28 5.72 -5.16 23.85
C PRO A 28 5.54 -4.30 22.59
N VAL A 29 4.97 -4.86 21.53
CA VAL A 29 4.71 -4.16 20.27
C VAL A 29 3.21 -3.89 20.09
N GLU A 30 2.87 -2.87 19.30
CA GLU A 30 1.51 -2.60 18.84
C GLU A 30 1.52 -2.45 17.32
N LEU A 31 0.45 -2.95 16.67
CA LEU A 31 0.41 -3.11 15.23
C LEU A 31 -0.09 -1.84 14.54
N VAL A 32 0.59 -1.47 13.44
CA VAL A 32 0.18 -0.38 12.55
C VAL A 32 0.11 -0.94 11.13
N SER A 33 -1.05 -0.84 10.49
CA SER A 33 -1.24 -1.32 9.13
C SER A 33 -0.56 -0.39 8.11
N VAL A 34 0.19 -0.97 7.17
CA VAL A 34 0.81 -0.27 6.04
C VAL A 34 0.25 -0.83 4.74
N ASP A 35 -1.06 -0.63 4.58
CA ASP A 35 -1.82 -1.15 3.45
C ASP A 35 -2.80 -0.11 2.91
N SER A 36 -2.88 0.04 1.59
CA SER A 36 -3.73 1.05 0.94
C SER A 36 -5.18 0.61 0.74
N ALA A 37 -5.53 -0.63 1.08
CA ALA A 37 -6.90 -1.13 1.02
C ALA A 37 -7.52 -1.31 2.40
N LEU A 38 -6.74 -1.79 3.38
CA LEU A 38 -7.23 -2.03 4.75
C LEU A 38 -7.69 -0.76 5.47
N VAL A 39 -7.28 0.40 4.98
CA VAL A 39 -7.66 1.71 5.52
C VAL A 39 -9.15 2.00 5.35
N TYR A 40 -9.81 1.37 4.37
CA TYR A 40 -11.18 1.63 4.01
C TYR A 40 -12.18 0.74 4.76
N ARG A 41 -13.23 1.33 5.33
CA ARG A 41 -14.37 0.61 5.90
C ARG A 41 -15.12 -0.16 4.82
N GLY A 42 -15.53 -1.40 5.13
CA GLY A 42 -16.31 -2.24 4.22
C GLY A 42 -15.52 -2.90 3.08
N LEU A 43 -14.21 -2.66 2.99
CA LEU A 43 -13.30 -3.43 2.15
C LEU A 43 -12.67 -4.53 3.02
N ASP A 44 -13.37 -5.63 3.20
CA ASP A 44 -13.03 -6.65 4.19
C ASP A 44 -12.47 -7.91 3.54
N ILE A 45 -13.32 -8.63 2.79
CA ILE A 45 -12.96 -9.91 2.16
C ILE A 45 -11.90 -9.70 1.08
N GLY A 46 -12.17 -8.81 0.13
CA GLY A 46 -11.28 -8.55 -1.00
C GLY A 46 -9.95 -7.94 -0.60
N ALA A 47 -9.90 -7.19 0.49
CA ALA A 47 -8.66 -6.64 1.07
C ALA A 47 -7.92 -7.66 1.96
N ALA A 48 -8.52 -8.82 2.27
CA ALA A 48 -8.06 -9.79 3.27
C ALA A 48 -7.81 -9.14 4.64
N LYS A 49 -8.74 -8.29 5.06
CA LYS A 49 -8.73 -7.66 6.38
C LYS A 49 -8.78 -8.74 7.46
N PRO A 50 -8.03 -8.61 8.57
CA PRO A 50 -8.19 -9.51 9.70
C PRO A 50 -9.65 -9.47 10.18
N ASP A 51 -10.19 -10.61 10.58
CA ASP A 51 -11.54 -10.69 11.12
C ASP A 51 -11.70 -9.89 12.43
N ALA A 52 -12.95 -9.65 12.81
CA ALA A 52 -13.26 -8.86 14.00
C ALA A 52 -12.70 -9.47 15.30
N ALA A 53 -12.58 -10.79 15.39
CA ALA A 53 -11.99 -11.46 16.56
C ALA A 53 -10.48 -11.18 16.64
N THR A 54 -9.80 -11.30 15.50
CA THR A 54 -8.37 -10.95 15.39
C THR A 54 -8.12 -9.48 15.69
N LEU A 55 -8.93 -8.56 15.16
CA LEU A 55 -8.77 -7.11 15.40
C LEU A 55 -9.06 -6.73 16.86
N ARG A 56 -9.99 -7.42 17.53
CA ARG A 56 -10.21 -7.21 19.00
C ARG A 56 -9.03 -7.70 19.83
N ARG A 57 -8.45 -8.86 19.49
CA ARG A 57 -7.31 -9.44 20.21
C ARG A 57 -6.00 -8.69 19.92
N HIS A 58 -5.80 -8.30 18.69
CA HIS A 58 -4.62 -7.61 18.16
C HIS A 58 -5.06 -6.36 17.40
N PRO A 59 -5.36 -5.25 18.08
CA PRO A 59 -5.75 -4.01 17.40
C PRO A 59 -4.66 -3.55 16.43
N HIS A 60 -5.08 -3.17 15.23
CA HIS A 60 -4.23 -2.62 14.20
C HIS A 60 -4.61 -1.15 13.98
N ALA A 61 -3.71 -0.22 14.30
CA ALA A 61 -3.90 1.16 13.89
C ALA A 61 -3.94 1.26 12.37
N LEU A 62 -4.67 2.23 11.85
CA LEU A 62 -4.87 2.53 10.43
C LEU A 62 -5.63 1.44 9.64
N VAL A 63 -6.50 0.70 10.32
CA VAL A 63 -7.53 -0.14 9.71
C VAL A 63 -8.87 0.56 9.91
N ASP A 64 -9.75 0.56 8.90
CA ASP A 64 -11.12 1.13 8.93
C ASP A 64 -11.20 2.62 9.32
N ILE A 65 -10.23 3.41 8.94
CA ILE A 65 -10.17 4.84 9.30
C ILE A 65 -10.74 5.79 8.25
N ARG A 66 -11.07 5.27 7.05
CA ARG A 66 -11.61 6.08 5.93
C ARG A 66 -12.86 5.46 5.34
N ASP A 67 -13.74 6.31 4.83
CA ASP A 67 -14.82 5.86 3.95
C ASP A 67 -14.27 5.56 2.55
N PRO A 68 -14.79 4.54 1.83
CA PRO A 68 -14.36 4.25 0.46
C PRO A 68 -14.55 5.40 -0.54
N ALA A 69 -15.45 6.35 -0.28
CA ALA A 69 -15.63 7.55 -1.10
C ALA A 69 -14.50 8.58 -0.89
N GLU A 70 -13.78 8.50 0.22
CA GLU A 70 -12.71 9.44 0.56
C GLU A 70 -11.38 9.05 -0.08
N PRO A 71 -10.60 10.00 -0.61
CA PRO A 71 -9.25 9.71 -1.06
C PRO A 71 -8.32 9.48 0.15
N TYR A 72 -7.36 8.56 -0.01
CA TYR A 72 -6.29 8.38 0.96
C TYR A 72 -4.93 8.34 0.29
N SER A 73 -4.10 9.33 0.56
CA SER A 73 -2.81 9.54 -0.07
C SER A 73 -1.65 9.03 0.80
N ALA A 74 -0.47 8.91 0.18
CA ALA A 74 0.76 8.59 0.92
C ALA A 74 1.18 9.68 1.92
N ALA A 75 0.76 10.94 1.70
CA ALA A 75 0.99 12.04 2.63
C ALA A 75 0.09 11.87 3.87
N MET A 76 -1.21 11.64 3.68
CA MET A 76 -2.15 11.36 4.77
C MET A 76 -1.72 10.13 5.56
N PHE A 77 -1.32 9.05 4.86
CA PHE A 77 -0.77 7.87 5.53
C PHE A 77 0.42 8.23 6.42
N ARG A 78 1.37 9.06 5.93
CA ARG A 78 2.55 9.45 6.70
C ARG A 78 2.17 10.19 7.99
N GLU A 79 1.24 11.11 7.92
CA GLU A 79 0.72 11.88 9.06
C GLU A 79 0.05 10.95 10.09
N ASP A 80 -0.91 10.15 9.65
CA ASP A 80 -1.63 9.20 10.49
C ASP A 80 -0.69 8.15 11.12
N ALA A 81 0.28 7.65 10.35
CA ALA A 81 1.26 6.68 10.83
C ALA A 81 2.21 7.27 11.88
N LEU A 82 2.68 8.51 11.69
CA LEU A 82 3.51 9.20 12.69
C LEU A 82 2.74 9.44 13.99
N ALA A 83 1.48 9.87 13.91
CA ALA A 83 0.62 10.06 15.07
C ALA A 83 0.39 8.73 15.83
N ALA A 84 0.08 7.65 15.11
CA ALA A 84 -0.06 6.32 15.70
C ALA A 84 1.24 5.83 16.36
N MET A 85 2.37 5.98 15.70
CA MET A 85 3.68 5.61 16.25
C MET A 85 4.04 6.40 17.50
N GLN A 86 3.76 7.71 17.52
CA GLN A 86 3.98 8.56 18.69
C GLN A 86 3.11 8.11 19.88
N SER A 87 1.82 7.88 19.64
CA SER A 87 0.87 7.40 20.64
C SER A 87 1.30 6.05 21.23
N ILE A 88 1.74 5.09 20.39
CA ILE A 88 2.25 3.79 20.81
C ILE A 88 3.52 3.97 21.69
N SER A 89 4.45 4.80 21.25
CA SER A 89 5.71 5.04 21.97
C SER A 89 5.48 5.75 23.31
N ALA A 90 4.49 6.64 23.41
CA ALA A 90 4.13 7.31 24.64
C ALA A 90 3.60 6.34 25.72
N ARG A 91 3.04 5.19 25.30
CA ARG A 91 2.65 4.09 26.19
C ARG A 91 3.79 3.11 26.52
N GLY A 92 5.03 3.43 26.16
CA GLY A 92 6.19 2.56 26.38
C GLY A 92 6.22 1.32 25.47
N ARG A 93 5.37 1.29 24.42
CA ARG A 93 5.30 0.19 23.46
C ARG A 93 6.10 0.51 22.19
N VAL A 94 6.38 -0.50 21.39
CA VAL A 94 7.13 -0.36 20.13
C VAL A 94 6.19 -0.52 18.93
N PRO A 95 6.09 0.47 18.04
CA PRO A 95 5.28 0.31 16.83
C PRO A 95 5.85 -0.79 15.92
N LEU A 96 5.00 -1.77 15.58
CA LEU A 96 5.26 -2.81 14.57
C LEU A 96 4.42 -2.50 13.33
N LEU A 97 5.06 -1.93 12.31
CA LEU A 97 4.43 -1.55 11.06
C LEU A 97 4.39 -2.75 10.11
N VAL A 98 3.19 -3.15 9.71
CA VAL A 98 2.96 -4.40 8.96
C VAL A 98 2.29 -4.12 7.63
N GLY A 99 2.92 -4.48 6.52
CA GLY A 99 2.27 -4.28 5.22
C GLY A 99 3.10 -4.57 4.00
N GLY A 100 2.51 -4.23 2.85
CA GLY A 100 3.10 -4.44 1.53
C GLY A 100 3.17 -3.20 0.66
N THR A 101 2.64 -2.05 1.12
CA THR A 101 2.57 -0.82 0.33
C THR A 101 3.90 -0.07 0.40
N GLY A 102 4.81 -0.39 -0.53
CA GLY A 102 6.18 0.13 -0.55
C GLY A 102 6.26 1.67 -0.62
N LEU A 103 5.29 2.31 -1.29
CA LEU A 103 5.21 3.77 -1.32
C LEU A 103 4.99 4.35 0.08
N TYR A 104 4.16 3.70 0.90
CA TYR A 104 3.86 4.15 2.26
C TYR A 104 5.08 4.01 3.18
N PHE A 105 5.78 2.88 3.14
CA PHE A 105 7.05 2.73 3.87
C PHE A 105 8.09 3.77 3.45
N ARG A 106 8.20 4.05 2.14
CA ARG A 106 9.11 5.08 1.63
C ARG A 106 8.70 6.48 2.08
N ALA A 107 7.42 6.81 2.00
CA ALA A 107 6.88 8.09 2.44
C ALA A 107 7.15 8.33 3.93
N LEU A 108 6.93 7.29 4.75
CA LEU A 108 7.17 7.35 6.19
C LEU A 108 8.66 7.54 6.50
N GLU A 109 9.54 6.78 5.86
CA GLU A 109 10.97 6.77 6.16
C GLU A 109 11.72 7.99 5.62
N ARG A 110 11.38 8.40 4.38
CA ARG A 110 12.14 9.41 3.64
C ARG A 110 11.38 10.72 3.43
N GLY A 111 10.13 10.79 3.89
CA GLY A 111 9.23 11.88 3.54
C GLY A 111 8.81 11.88 2.07
N LEU A 112 8.01 12.84 1.71
CA LEU A 112 7.54 13.09 0.34
C LEU A 112 8.01 14.48 -0.08
N ALA A 113 8.24 14.66 -1.38
CA ALA A 113 8.40 16.01 -1.92
C ALA A 113 7.11 16.80 -1.70
N ALA A 114 7.23 18.07 -1.34
CA ALA A 114 6.08 18.96 -1.29
C ALA A 114 5.47 19.08 -2.69
N MET A 115 4.28 18.57 -2.85
CA MET A 115 3.54 18.59 -4.11
C MET A 115 2.24 19.33 -3.90
N PRO A 116 1.75 20.11 -4.89
CA PRO A 116 0.44 20.71 -4.81
C PRO A 116 -0.63 19.68 -4.44
N ALA A 117 -1.66 20.11 -3.71
CA ALA A 117 -2.84 19.30 -3.48
C ALA A 117 -3.46 18.86 -4.82
N ALA A 118 -4.21 17.77 -4.79
CA ALA A 118 -4.91 17.31 -5.99
C ALA A 118 -6.04 18.28 -6.34
N ASP A 119 -6.17 18.61 -7.62
CA ASP A 119 -7.27 19.42 -8.15
C ASP A 119 -8.19 18.54 -9.01
N PRO A 120 -9.43 18.26 -8.55
CA PRO A 120 -10.37 17.39 -9.26
C PRO A 120 -10.75 17.94 -10.66
N GLU A 121 -10.90 19.26 -10.80
CA GLU A 121 -11.31 19.88 -12.08
C GLU A 121 -10.18 19.80 -13.11
N LEU A 122 -8.95 20.06 -12.68
CA LEU A 122 -7.77 19.90 -13.54
C LEU A 122 -7.58 18.44 -13.96
N ARG A 123 -7.79 17.51 -13.05
CA ARG A 123 -7.71 16.06 -13.38
C ARG A 123 -8.74 15.66 -14.41
N GLU A 124 -9.96 16.17 -14.29
CA GLU A 124 -11.01 15.89 -15.27
C GLU A 124 -10.68 16.49 -16.64
N ARG A 125 -10.18 17.72 -16.70
CA ARG A 125 -9.71 18.33 -17.96
C ARG A 125 -8.60 17.52 -18.62
N LEU A 126 -7.60 17.08 -17.84
CA LEU A 126 -6.51 16.25 -18.36
C LEU A 126 -7.01 14.87 -18.82
N ARG A 127 -8.01 14.30 -18.15
CA ARG A 127 -8.64 13.05 -18.56
C ARG A 127 -9.39 13.22 -19.87
N ALA A 128 -10.25 14.21 -19.98
CA ALA A 128 -10.97 14.54 -21.21
C ALA A 128 -10.02 14.83 -22.39
N GLN A 129 -8.89 15.49 -22.12
CA GLN A 129 -7.85 15.66 -23.15
C GLN A 129 -7.24 14.32 -23.54
N ALA A 130 -6.95 13.43 -22.58
CA ALA A 130 -6.38 12.12 -22.88
C ALA A 130 -7.35 11.19 -23.62
N GLU A 131 -8.66 11.36 -23.43
CA GLU A 131 -9.68 10.60 -24.19
C GLU A 131 -9.71 11.02 -25.69
N ARG A 132 -9.44 12.28 -25.99
CA ARG A 132 -9.37 12.78 -27.37
C ARG A 132 -8.03 12.47 -28.03
N ASP A 133 -6.93 12.76 -27.36
CA ASP A 133 -5.59 12.84 -27.95
C ASP A 133 -4.70 11.62 -27.57
N GLY A 134 -5.11 10.84 -26.60
CA GLY A 134 -4.36 9.73 -26.04
C GLY A 134 -3.30 10.15 -25.01
N TRP A 135 -2.98 9.28 -24.06
CA TRP A 135 -1.93 9.51 -23.06
C TRP A 135 -0.54 9.75 -23.64
N PRO A 136 -0.13 9.13 -24.78
CA PRO A 136 1.14 9.45 -25.43
C PRO A 136 1.26 10.93 -25.86
N ALA A 137 0.18 11.56 -26.29
CA ALA A 137 0.19 13.00 -26.65
C ALA A 137 0.40 13.87 -25.41
N LEU A 138 -0.27 13.55 -24.29
CA LEU A 138 -0.05 14.24 -23.02
C LEU A 138 1.37 14.00 -22.49
N HIS A 139 1.93 12.82 -22.70
CA HIS A 139 3.33 12.54 -22.36
C HIS A 139 4.31 13.36 -23.22
N ALA A 140 4.03 13.54 -24.51
CA ALA A 140 4.82 14.42 -25.37
C ALA A 140 4.76 15.89 -24.86
N ARG A 141 3.57 16.37 -24.45
CA ARG A 141 3.44 17.67 -23.77
C ARG A 141 4.30 17.74 -22.49
N LEU A 142 4.28 16.69 -21.65
CA LEU A 142 5.14 16.62 -20.48
C LEU A 142 6.63 16.67 -20.87
N ALA A 143 7.04 16.02 -21.97
CA ALA A 143 8.42 16.04 -22.43
C ALA A 143 8.90 17.44 -22.85
N HIS A 144 8.02 18.28 -23.36
CA HIS A 144 8.33 19.69 -23.62
C HIS A 144 8.46 20.52 -22.33
N LEU A 145 7.58 20.28 -21.36
CA LEU A 145 7.58 21.03 -20.08
C LEU A 145 8.67 20.58 -19.13
N ASP A 146 8.92 19.28 -19.03
CA ASP A 146 9.89 18.67 -18.13
C ASP A 146 10.48 17.39 -18.76
N PRO A 147 11.52 17.52 -19.60
CA PRO A 147 12.15 16.37 -20.27
C PRO A 147 12.71 15.32 -19.27
N GLU A 148 13.20 15.79 -18.12
CA GLU A 148 13.74 14.88 -17.07
C GLU A 148 12.66 14.02 -16.44
N ALA A 149 11.51 14.59 -16.13
CA ALA A 149 10.37 13.83 -15.61
C ALA A 149 9.81 12.87 -16.68
N ALA A 150 9.66 13.33 -17.93
CA ALA A 150 9.15 12.51 -19.02
C ALA A 150 10.04 11.29 -19.31
N ALA A 151 11.36 11.43 -19.25
CA ALA A 151 12.30 10.30 -19.45
C ALA A 151 12.12 9.17 -18.42
N ARG A 152 11.56 9.48 -17.24
CA ARG A 152 11.32 8.50 -16.16
C ARG A 152 9.90 7.91 -16.17
N ILE A 153 8.99 8.48 -16.96
CA ILE A 153 7.57 8.11 -17.01
C ILE A 153 7.30 7.47 -18.37
N ARG A 154 6.64 6.32 -18.38
CA ARG A 154 6.26 5.69 -19.65
C ARG A 154 5.10 6.44 -20.30
N PRO A 155 5.05 6.56 -21.64
CA PRO A 155 3.98 7.29 -22.34
C PRO A 155 2.55 6.84 -22.01
N ASN A 156 2.37 5.55 -21.74
CA ASN A 156 1.06 4.97 -21.40
C ASN A 156 0.81 4.88 -19.87
N ASP A 157 1.66 5.48 -19.02
CA ASP A 157 1.43 5.53 -17.57
C ASP A 157 0.53 6.74 -17.25
N ALA A 158 -0.78 6.57 -17.53
CA ALA A 158 -1.81 7.58 -17.38
C ALA A 158 -1.73 8.32 -16.04
N GLN A 159 -1.60 7.57 -14.95
CA GLN A 159 -1.60 8.13 -13.60
C GLN A 159 -0.38 9.02 -13.35
N ARG A 160 0.80 8.62 -13.82
CA ARG A 160 2.03 9.41 -13.62
C ARG A 160 2.10 10.60 -14.55
N VAL A 161 1.66 10.45 -15.80
CA VAL A 161 1.57 11.56 -16.76
C VAL A 161 0.60 12.62 -16.24
N GLN A 162 -0.62 12.21 -15.83
CA GLN A 162 -1.62 13.11 -15.26
C GLN A 162 -1.07 13.84 -14.03
N ARG A 163 -0.47 13.12 -13.09
CA ARG A 163 0.06 13.74 -11.86
C ARG A 163 1.21 14.69 -12.12
N ALA A 164 2.07 14.40 -13.10
CA ALA A 164 3.17 15.27 -13.48
C ALA A 164 2.66 16.60 -14.09
N LEU A 165 1.72 16.51 -15.03
CA LEU A 165 1.10 17.70 -15.63
C LEU A 165 0.31 18.51 -14.61
N GLU A 166 -0.49 17.85 -13.76
CA GLU A 166 -1.20 18.49 -12.66
C GLU A 166 -0.24 19.28 -11.75
N ALA A 167 0.87 18.66 -11.34
CA ALA A 167 1.84 19.32 -10.49
C ALA A 167 2.49 20.54 -11.14
N ILE A 168 2.80 20.46 -12.43
CA ILE A 168 3.39 21.56 -13.20
C ILE A 168 2.37 22.71 -13.36
N GLU A 169 1.12 22.41 -13.74
CA GLU A 169 0.10 23.42 -13.94
C GLU A 169 -0.26 24.16 -12.64
N LEU A 170 -0.34 23.45 -11.51
CA LEU A 170 -0.68 24.05 -10.22
C LEU A 170 0.47 24.83 -9.57
N SER A 171 1.71 24.43 -9.81
CA SER A 171 2.87 25.05 -9.15
C SER A 171 3.62 26.04 -10.03
N GLY A 172 3.43 25.98 -11.34
CA GLY A 172 4.26 26.72 -12.31
C GLY A 172 5.72 26.23 -12.38
N ARG A 173 6.07 25.09 -11.73
CA ARG A 173 7.42 24.57 -11.61
C ARG A 173 7.52 23.17 -12.21
N ARG A 174 8.68 22.81 -12.72
CA ARG A 174 8.94 21.44 -13.22
C ARG A 174 8.81 20.42 -12.09
N LEU A 175 8.28 19.25 -12.41
CA LEU A 175 8.18 18.15 -11.46
C LEU A 175 9.58 17.71 -10.98
N SER A 176 10.56 17.70 -11.88
CA SER A 176 11.98 17.45 -11.57
C SER A 176 12.52 18.42 -10.51
N GLU A 177 12.20 19.72 -10.64
CA GLU A 177 12.58 20.75 -9.66
C GLU A 177 11.87 20.56 -8.31
N LEU A 178 10.58 20.23 -8.31
CA LEU A 178 9.84 19.91 -7.09
C LEU A 178 10.43 18.70 -6.37
N HIS A 179 10.93 17.74 -7.12
CA HIS A 179 11.63 16.59 -6.57
C HIS A 179 13.07 16.89 -6.11
N ALA A 180 13.77 17.79 -6.78
CA ALA A 180 15.14 18.20 -6.43
C ALA A 180 15.17 19.21 -5.29
N GLY A 181 14.21 20.13 -5.24
CA GLY A 181 14.06 21.16 -4.20
C GLY A 181 13.59 20.61 -2.84
N ARG A 182 13.87 19.34 -2.56
CA ARG A 182 13.66 18.74 -1.25
C ARG A 182 14.44 19.55 -0.20
N ALA A 183 13.75 20.36 0.58
CA ALA A 183 14.13 20.45 1.98
C ALA A 183 14.29 19.02 2.44
N LEU A 184 15.48 18.65 2.98
CA LEU A 184 15.77 17.27 3.41
C LEU A 184 14.55 16.79 4.17
N PRO A 185 13.79 15.80 3.66
CA PRO A 185 12.58 15.40 4.31
C PRO A 185 12.96 14.99 5.71
N GLU A 186 12.20 15.47 6.66
CA GLU A 186 12.43 15.15 8.07
C GLU A 186 12.50 13.63 8.20
N ARG A 187 13.72 13.13 8.44
CA ARG A 187 13.95 11.69 8.57
C ARG A 187 13.07 11.17 9.69
N LEU A 188 12.52 10.00 9.49
CA LEU A 188 11.74 9.33 10.54
C LEU A 188 12.50 9.39 11.87
N PRO A 189 11.94 10.00 12.94
CA PRO A 189 12.63 10.20 14.21
C PRO A 189 12.74 8.91 15.05
N TYR A 190 12.77 7.77 14.39
CA TYR A 190 12.84 6.43 14.99
C TYR A 190 14.09 5.69 14.57
N ARG A 191 14.59 4.82 15.45
CA ARG A 191 15.51 3.76 15.09
C ARG A 191 14.69 2.58 14.58
N VAL A 192 14.88 2.18 13.32
CA VAL A 192 14.05 1.18 12.65
C VAL A 192 14.79 -0.13 12.46
N ARG A 193 14.17 -1.26 12.82
CA ARG A 193 14.55 -2.60 12.37
C ARG A 193 13.63 -3.01 11.23
N LYS A 194 14.20 -3.31 10.06
CA LYS A 194 13.46 -3.73 8.88
C LYS A 194 13.59 -5.24 8.68
N LEU A 195 12.43 -5.91 8.58
CA LEU A 195 12.30 -7.34 8.36
C LEU A 195 11.48 -7.55 7.08
N ALA A 196 12.05 -8.20 6.08
CA ALA A 196 11.43 -8.44 4.78
C ALA A 196 11.08 -9.91 4.60
N LEU A 197 9.82 -10.20 4.34
CA LEU A 197 9.34 -11.53 4.00
C LEU A 197 9.42 -11.72 2.49
N LEU A 198 10.33 -12.55 2.02
CA LEU A 198 10.51 -12.85 0.59
C LEU A 198 10.39 -14.36 0.37
N PRO A 199 9.20 -14.84 0.02
CA PRO A 199 8.95 -16.25 -0.24
C PRO A 199 9.47 -16.70 -1.61
N ASP A 200 9.51 -18.02 -1.84
CA ASP A 200 9.60 -18.59 -3.18
C ASP A 200 8.46 -18.09 -4.06
N ARG A 201 8.78 -17.82 -5.33
CA ARG A 201 7.82 -17.25 -6.29
C ARG A 201 6.73 -18.25 -6.70
N GLY A 202 7.06 -19.52 -6.81
CA GLY A 202 6.11 -20.58 -7.16
C GLY A 202 5.05 -20.73 -6.08
N ILE A 203 5.50 -20.94 -4.84
CA ILE A 203 4.64 -21.05 -3.67
C ILE A 203 3.73 -19.81 -3.51
N LEU A 204 4.28 -18.62 -3.70
CA LEU A 204 3.50 -17.39 -3.60
C LEU A 204 2.39 -17.31 -4.64
N ARG A 205 2.64 -17.79 -5.88
CA ARG A 205 1.64 -17.80 -6.96
C ARG A 205 0.48 -18.75 -6.68
N GLU A 206 0.75 -19.92 -6.13
CA GLU A 206 -0.26 -20.87 -5.70
C GLU A 206 -1.11 -20.33 -4.55
N ARG A 207 -0.47 -19.77 -3.54
CA ARG A 207 -1.16 -19.14 -2.42
C ARG A 207 -2.04 -17.97 -2.81
N ILE A 208 -1.63 -17.17 -3.81
CA ILE A 208 -2.46 -16.08 -4.34
C ILE A 208 -3.73 -16.65 -4.98
N ALA A 209 -3.62 -17.71 -5.78
CA ALA A 209 -4.79 -18.32 -6.41
C ALA A 209 -5.73 -18.94 -5.37
N ALA A 210 -5.22 -19.78 -4.47
CA ALA A 210 -6.02 -20.40 -3.42
C ALA A 210 -6.69 -19.38 -2.51
N ARG A 211 -6.01 -18.28 -2.16
CA ARG A 211 -6.60 -17.20 -1.36
C ARG A 211 -7.71 -16.48 -2.10
N PHE A 212 -7.57 -16.24 -3.40
CA PHE A 212 -8.61 -15.60 -4.19
C PHE A 212 -9.85 -16.49 -4.28
N ASP A 213 -9.68 -17.80 -4.46
CA ASP A 213 -10.78 -18.76 -4.45
C ASP A 213 -11.50 -18.78 -3.08
N ALA A 214 -10.75 -18.73 -1.99
CA ALA A 214 -11.32 -18.62 -0.65
C ALA A 214 -12.10 -17.31 -0.45
N MET A 215 -11.62 -16.18 -1.00
CA MET A 215 -12.34 -14.90 -0.97
C MET A 215 -13.66 -14.99 -1.74
N LEU A 216 -13.70 -15.63 -2.90
CA LEU A 216 -14.93 -15.84 -3.67
C LEU A 216 -15.92 -16.68 -2.88
N ALA A 217 -15.48 -17.79 -2.29
CA ALA A 217 -16.31 -18.64 -1.44
C ALA A 217 -16.83 -17.92 -0.19
N ALA A 218 -16.09 -16.95 0.33
CA ALA A 218 -16.49 -16.13 1.47
C ALA A 218 -17.45 -14.97 1.12
N GLY A 219 -17.85 -14.82 -0.15
CA GLY A 219 -18.82 -13.80 -0.57
C GLY A 219 -18.20 -12.48 -1.04
N PHE A 220 -16.98 -12.50 -1.59
CA PHE A 220 -16.31 -11.29 -2.08
C PHE A 220 -17.14 -10.53 -3.14
N LEU A 221 -17.83 -11.23 -4.04
CA LEU A 221 -18.71 -10.55 -5.02
C LEU A 221 -19.89 -9.84 -4.37
N ASP A 222 -20.44 -10.41 -3.30
CA ASP A 222 -21.55 -9.80 -2.57
C ASP A 222 -21.06 -8.56 -1.79
N GLU A 223 -19.83 -8.58 -1.28
CA GLU A 223 -19.19 -7.38 -0.71
C GLU A 223 -19.14 -6.26 -1.75
N VAL A 224 -18.69 -6.56 -2.98
CA VAL A 224 -18.59 -5.53 -4.03
C VAL A 224 -19.98 -5.07 -4.52
N ARG A 225 -21.00 -5.94 -4.56
CA ARG A 225 -22.38 -5.53 -4.86
C ARG A 225 -22.89 -4.51 -3.85
N ARG A 226 -22.75 -4.79 -2.55
CA ARG A 226 -23.13 -3.85 -1.48
C ARG A 226 -22.42 -2.50 -1.59
N LEU A 227 -21.12 -2.50 -1.96
CA LEU A 227 -20.39 -1.25 -2.19
C LEU A 227 -20.96 -0.47 -3.39
N ARG A 228 -21.34 -1.15 -4.47
CA ARG A 228 -21.99 -0.51 -5.64
C ARG A 228 -23.38 0.05 -5.34
N GLU A 229 -24.17 -0.67 -4.54
CA GLU A 229 -25.52 -0.29 -4.12
C GLU A 229 -25.54 1.00 -3.28
N ARG A 230 -24.43 1.42 -2.72
CA ARG A 230 -24.32 2.72 -2.03
C ARG A 230 -24.62 3.91 -2.95
N GLY A 231 -24.34 3.81 -4.25
CA GLY A 231 -24.62 4.84 -5.25
C GLY A 231 -23.64 6.03 -5.28
N ASP A 232 -22.83 6.20 -4.25
CA ASP A 232 -21.80 7.27 -4.14
C ASP A 232 -20.39 6.81 -4.54
N LEU A 233 -20.21 5.50 -4.81
CA LEU A 233 -18.92 4.95 -5.23
C LEU A 233 -18.85 4.76 -6.74
N THR A 234 -17.69 5.06 -7.32
CA THR A 234 -17.39 4.86 -8.74
C THR A 234 -16.14 4.01 -8.93
N ALA A 235 -16.00 3.37 -10.10
CA ALA A 235 -14.83 2.56 -10.44
C ALA A 235 -13.50 3.32 -10.36
N ASP A 236 -13.55 4.64 -10.43
CA ASP A 236 -12.37 5.53 -10.43
C ASP A 236 -11.87 5.89 -9.04
N LEU A 237 -12.65 5.68 -8.01
CA LEU A 237 -12.23 5.96 -6.65
C LEU A 237 -11.03 5.10 -6.23
N PRO A 238 -10.08 5.63 -5.47
CA PRO A 238 -8.88 4.90 -5.03
C PRO A 238 -9.19 3.54 -4.39
N ALA A 239 -10.25 3.47 -3.58
CA ALA A 239 -10.71 2.24 -2.93
C ALA A 239 -11.15 1.18 -3.95
N MET A 240 -11.94 1.58 -4.96
CA MET A 240 -12.45 0.67 -5.99
C MET A 240 -11.38 0.28 -7.02
N ARG A 241 -10.30 1.04 -7.12
CA ARG A 241 -9.13 0.68 -7.94
C ARG A 241 -8.21 -0.34 -7.28
N ALA A 242 -8.46 -0.72 -6.03
CA ALA A 242 -7.72 -1.79 -5.37
C ALA A 242 -7.81 -3.09 -6.16
N VAL A 243 -6.71 -3.87 -6.15
CA VAL A 243 -6.64 -5.16 -6.85
C VAL A 243 -7.69 -6.11 -6.28
N GLY A 244 -8.43 -6.76 -7.15
CA GLY A 244 -9.60 -7.57 -6.81
C GLY A 244 -10.89 -6.77 -6.98
N TYR A 245 -11.04 -5.64 -6.29
CA TYR A 245 -12.23 -4.77 -6.37
C TYR A 245 -12.45 -4.23 -7.77
N ARG A 246 -11.42 -3.70 -8.41
CA ARG A 246 -11.51 -3.23 -9.80
C ARG A 246 -12.01 -4.32 -10.75
N GLN A 247 -11.49 -5.53 -10.63
CA GLN A 247 -11.89 -6.65 -11.49
C GLN A 247 -13.31 -7.12 -11.18
N ALA A 248 -13.68 -7.15 -9.89
CA ALA A 248 -15.04 -7.49 -9.48
C ALA A 248 -16.06 -6.46 -9.97
N TRP A 249 -15.74 -5.18 -9.87
CA TRP A 249 -16.57 -4.09 -10.39
C TRP A 249 -16.83 -4.23 -11.89
N GLN A 250 -15.78 -4.43 -12.69
CA GLN A 250 -15.89 -4.63 -14.15
C GLN A 250 -16.69 -5.89 -14.50
N HIS A 251 -16.52 -6.99 -13.76
CA HIS A 251 -17.32 -8.19 -13.94
C HIS A 251 -18.80 -7.94 -13.67
N LEU A 252 -19.13 -7.21 -12.60
CA LEU A 252 -20.51 -6.83 -12.26
C LEU A 252 -21.13 -5.84 -13.27
N GLU A 253 -20.32 -5.14 -14.06
CA GLU A 253 -20.76 -4.35 -15.23
C GLU A 253 -20.90 -5.17 -16.52
N GLY A 254 -20.62 -6.48 -16.45
CA GLY A 254 -20.76 -7.37 -17.61
C GLY A 254 -19.57 -7.36 -18.58
N ALA A 255 -18.43 -6.74 -18.18
CA ALA A 255 -17.26 -6.65 -19.06
C ALA A 255 -16.63 -8.02 -19.39
N PHE A 256 -16.84 -9.03 -18.54
CA PHE A 256 -16.34 -10.40 -18.73
C PHE A 256 -17.06 -11.39 -17.78
N ASP A 257 -16.96 -12.67 -18.09
CA ASP A 257 -17.57 -13.74 -17.30
C ASP A 257 -16.84 -14.02 -15.98
N ALA A 258 -17.39 -14.93 -15.17
CA ALA A 258 -16.83 -15.29 -13.87
C ALA A 258 -15.45 -15.97 -13.98
N GLY A 259 -15.23 -16.78 -15.01
CA GLY A 259 -13.94 -17.45 -15.26
C GLY A 259 -12.85 -16.45 -15.59
N GLU A 260 -13.14 -15.52 -16.49
CA GLU A 260 -12.25 -14.45 -16.87
C GLU A 260 -12.01 -13.46 -15.70
N PHE A 261 -13.04 -13.13 -14.93
CA PHE A 261 -12.89 -12.32 -13.72
C PHE A 261 -11.87 -12.95 -12.76
N ARG A 262 -12.04 -14.24 -12.45
CA ARG A 262 -11.10 -14.96 -11.58
C ARG A 262 -9.66 -14.89 -12.12
N ALA A 263 -9.48 -15.18 -13.40
CA ALA A 263 -8.17 -15.16 -14.04
C ALA A 263 -7.51 -13.78 -13.98
N ARG A 264 -8.25 -12.72 -14.31
CA ARG A 264 -7.79 -11.32 -14.28
C ARG A 264 -7.44 -10.86 -12.87
N ALA A 265 -8.23 -11.19 -11.86
CA ALA A 265 -7.99 -10.82 -10.47
C ALA A 265 -6.73 -11.52 -9.91
N ILE A 266 -6.57 -12.81 -10.17
CA ILE A 266 -5.35 -13.57 -9.82
C ILE A 266 -4.13 -12.97 -10.53
N HIS A 267 -4.24 -12.68 -11.83
CA HIS A 267 -3.15 -12.06 -12.60
C HIS A 267 -2.76 -10.71 -12.01
N ALA A 268 -3.72 -9.83 -11.75
CA ALA A 268 -3.48 -8.50 -11.18
C ALA A 268 -2.82 -8.60 -9.79
N THR A 269 -3.24 -9.57 -8.96
CA THR A 269 -2.65 -9.83 -7.64
C THR A 269 -1.21 -10.34 -7.77
N ARG A 270 -0.93 -11.22 -8.74
CA ARG A 270 0.45 -11.67 -9.04
C ARG A 270 1.35 -10.51 -9.49
N GLN A 271 0.83 -9.59 -10.29
CA GLN A 271 1.56 -8.38 -10.69
C GLN A 271 1.80 -7.43 -9.51
N LEU A 272 0.82 -7.28 -8.61
CA LEU A 272 1.01 -6.54 -7.35
C LEU A 272 2.13 -7.17 -6.52
N ALA A 273 2.08 -8.47 -6.27
CA ALA A 273 3.10 -9.19 -5.51
C ALA A 273 4.50 -9.09 -6.16
N LYS A 274 4.59 -9.13 -7.50
CA LYS A 274 5.84 -8.91 -8.24
C LYS A 274 6.39 -7.51 -7.98
N ARG A 275 5.55 -6.46 -8.06
CA ARG A 275 6.00 -5.08 -7.78
C ARG A 275 6.46 -4.93 -6.33
N GLN A 276 5.75 -5.52 -5.38
CA GLN A 276 6.14 -5.51 -3.95
C GLN A 276 7.48 -6.23 -3.74
N THR A 277 7.67 -7.40 -4.34
CA THR A 277 8.94 -8.15 -4.26
C THR A 277 10.11 -7.37 -4.88
N THR A 278 9.90 -6.74 -6.06
CA THR A 278 10.92 -5.92 -6.73
C THR A 278 11.32 -4.75 -5.84
N TRP A 279 10.35 -4.06 -5.24
CA TRP A 279 10.61 -2.96 -4.31
C TRP A 279 11.39 -3.43 -3.07
N LEU A 280 11.01 -4.56 -2.48
CA LEU A 280 11.72 -5.14 -1.33
C LEU A 280 13.16 -5.55 -1.65
N ARG A 281 13.46 -5.91 -2.90
CA ARG A 281 14.82 -6.25 -3.36
C ARG A 281 15.66 -5.03 -3.75
N SER A 282 15.05 -3.88 -4.01
CA SER A 282 15.73 -2.69 -4.54
C SER A 282 16.41 -1.83 -3.48
N GLY A 283 17.20 -2.41 -2.56
CA GLY A 283 18.08 -1.66 -1.68
C GLY A 283 17.45 -1.21 -0.36
N LEU A 284 16.51 -1.96 0.16
CA LEU A 284 16.12 -1.85 1.56
C LEU A 284 17.21 -2.52 2.40
N ASP A 285 17.81 -1.78 3.30
CA ASP A 285 18.63 -2.35 4.38
C ASP A 285 17.71 -3.13 5.34
N ALA A 286 17.30 -4.34 4.89
CA ALA A 286 16.33 -5.18 5.58
C ALA A 286 16.84 -6.61 5.70
N ARG A 287 16.69 -7.19 6.88
CA ARG A 287 16.94 -8.63 7.06
C ARG A 287 15.82 -9.43 6.38
N VAL A 288 16.22 -10.35 5.51
CA VAL A 288 15.29 -11.15 4.68
C VAL A 288 14.99 -12.48 5.36
N PHE A 289 13.70 -12.89 5.29
CA PHE A 289 13.20 -14.15 5.80
C PHE A 289 12.27 -14.80 4.77
N ASP A 290 12.31 -16.12 4.67
CA ASP A 290 11.28 -16.86 3.94
C ASP A 290 10.14 -17.21 4.92
N PRO A 291 8.93 -16.65 4.71
CA PRO A 291 7.80 -16.84 5.63
C PRO A 291 7.28 -18.28 5.68
N PHE A 292 7.64 -19.11 4.69
CA PHE A 292 7.17 -20.49 4.58
C PHE A 292 8.19 -21.51 5.08
N ARG A 293 9.38 -21.07 5.47
CA ARG A 293 10.36 -21.96 6.11
C ARG A 293 9.96 -22.27 7.55
N PRO A 294 10.07 -23.53 7.99
CA PRO A 294 9.97 -23.87 9.41
C PRO A 294 10.91 -22.98 10.24
N GLY A 295 10.44 -22.54 11.41
CA GLY A 295 11.22 -21.68 12.29
C GLY A 295 11.25 -20.18 11.92
N CYS A 296 10.57 -19.73 10.86
CA CYS A 296 10.54 -18.32 10.49
C CYS A 296 10.11 -17.40 11.64
N LEU A 297 9.08 -17.75 12.40
CA LEU A 297 8.62 -16.96 13.55
C LEU A 297 9.70 -16.88 14.64
N GLY A 298 10.44 -17.96 14.91
CA GLY A 298 11.59 -17.94 15.84
C GLY A 298 12.67 -16.97 15.37
N ALA A 299 13.09 -17.09 14.10
CA ALA A 299 14.12 -16.22 13.53
C ALA A 299 13.72 -14.74 13.50
N LEU A 300 12.42 -14.43 13.28
CA LEU A 300 11.88 -13.08 13.42
C LEU A 300 11.91 -12.61 14.87
N SER A 301 11.52 -13.48 15.82
CA SER A 301 11.57 -13.19 17.25
C SER A 301 12.99 -12.87 17.71
N ASP A 302 13.98 -13.65 17.32
CA ASP A 302 15.40 -13.41 17.65
C ASP A 302 15.89 -12.06 17.09
N ALA A 303 15.49 -11.73 15.86
CA ALA A 303 15.86 -10.46 15.25
C ALA A 303 15.24 -9.25 15.95
N ILE A 304 14.04 -9.39 16.49
CA ILE A 304 13.35 -8.36 17.28
C ILE A 304 13.94 -8.29 18.69
N ALA A 305 14.15 -9.40 19.36
CA ALA A 305 14.76 -9.46 20.69
C ALA A 305 16.14 -8.78 20.72
N LEU A 306 17.00 -9.11 19.75
CA LEU A 306 18.30 -8.47 19.60
C LEU A 306 18.20 -6.95 19.38
N PHE A 307 17.20 -6.50 18.66
CA PHE A 307 16.97 -5.07 18.38
C PHE A 307 16.40 -4.33 19.59
N LEU A 308 15.48 -4.96 20.31
CA LEU A 308 14.89 -4.35 21.50
C LEU A 308 15.84 -4.35 22.70
N GLY A 309 16.83 -5.27 22.73
CA GLY A 309 17.71 -5.47 23.87
C GLY A 309 16.98 -6.10 25.06
N PRO A 310 17.67 -6.34 26.18
CA PRO A 310 17.03 -6.81 27.38
C PRO A 310 15.91 -5.85 27.80
N ALA A 311 14.78 -6.42 28.27
CA ALA A 311 13.74 -5.60 28.89
C ALA A 311 14.39 -4.83 30.06
N THR A 312 14.44 -3.51 29.98
CA THR A 312 14.73 -2.72 31.16
C THR A 312 13.62 -2.98 32.15
N ALA A 313 13.95 -3.68 33.22
CA ALA A 313 13.08 -3.94 34.33
C ALA A 313 12.55 -2.64 34.97
#